data_749d51ba5f0b0d8e33fbc221c66bd6be
#
_entry.id   749d51ba5f0b0d8e33fbc221c66bd6be
#
_cell.length_a   1.000
_cell.length_b   1.000
_cell.length_c   1.000
_cell.angle_alpha   90.00
_cell.angle_beta   90.00
_cell.angle_gamma   90.00
#
_symmetry.space_group_name_H-M   'P 1'
#
loop_
_entity.id
_entity.type
_entity.pdbx_description
1 polymer ?
#
loop_
_entity_poly.entity_id
_entity_poly.type
_entity_poly.pdbx_seq_one_letter_code
_entity_poly.pdbx_strand_id
1 'polypeptide(L)'
;TIDTARNLCYTLNKIKWNYTQKGRFIMTEKEKMLAGKIYDSSDKELAELRTKAHKLSQQYSSLYEDDERRKAILNELLPDHGEGFFLQGPVYFDYGVFTKFGSGCYANFNLTVLDTCPVTIGDNVFFGPNCTIATPVHPFRWQERNMKKKSDGTVYDDEYGKPITIHSNCWIASNVVITGGVTIGEGCVIGAGSVVTRDIPPNSLAAGNPCRVIREITEEDSIKYKAELF
;
A
#
# COMPACT_ATOMS: atom_id res chain seq x y z
N THR A 1 -17.82 3.03 -14.57
CA THR A 1 -18.98 2.94 -13.65
C THR A 1 -19.59 1.54 -13.51
N ILE A 2 -19.25 0.57 -14.36
CA ILE A 2 -19.74 -0.83 -14.24
C ILE A 2 -18.60 -1.79 -13.87
N ASP A 3 -17.35 -1.47 -14.14
CA ASP A 3 -16.19 -2.31 -13.83
C ASP A 3 -15.74 -2.27 -12.37
N THR A 4 -15.99 -1.17 -11.65
CA THR A 4 -15.68 -1.07 -10.21
C THR A 4 -16.55 -2.02 -9.37
N ALA A 5 -17.80 -2.25 -9.79
CA ALA A 5 -18.69 -3.19 -9.10
C ALA A 5 -18.34 -4.66 -9.38
N ARG A 6 -17.74 -4.99 -10.54
CA ARG A 6 -17.32 -6.35 -10.88
C ARG A 6 -16.05 -6.77 -10.15
N ASN A 7 -15.07 -5.88 -9.95
CA ASN A 7 -13.86 -6.18 -9.20
C ASN A 7 -14.12 -6.37 -7.70
N LEU A 8 -15.06 -5.63 -7.12
CA LEU A 8 -15.50 -5.85 -5.74
C LEU A 8 -16.18 -7.22 -5.56
N CYS A 9 -16.91 -7.69 -6.59
CA CYS A 9 -17.59 -8.99 -6.57
C CYS A 9 -16.63 -10.18 -6.68
N TYR A 10 -15.48 -10.03 -7.37
CA TYR A 10 -14.49 -11.11 -7.51
C TYR A 10 -13.70 -11.37 -6.22
N THR A 11 -13.45 -10.34 -5.42
CA THR A 11 -12.75 -10.46 -4.12
C THR A 11 -13.66 -11.07 -3.05
N LEU A 12 -14.97 -10.86 -3.14
CA LEU A 12 -15.96 -11.40 -2.20
C LEU A 12 -16.24 -12.91 -2.38
N ASN A 13 -15.95 -13.48 -3.55
CA ASN A 13 -16.23 -14.90 -3.82
C ASN A 13 -15.19 -15.90 -3.25
N LYS A 14 -14.11 -15.45 -2.62
CA LYS A 14 -13.13 -16.29 -1.91
C LYS A 14 -13.28 -16.30 -0.38
N ILE A 15 -14.26 -15.59 0.17
CA ILE A 15 -14.50 -15.56 1.62
C ILE A 15 -15.12 -16.89 2.02
N LYS A 16 -14.38 -17.73 2.77
CA LYS A 16 -14.93 -18.92 3.42
C LYS A 16 -15.85 -18.45 4.58
N TRP A 17 -17.15 -18.57 4.38
CA TRP A 17 -18.16 -18.24 5.37
C TRP A 17 -18.12 -19.22 6.54
N ASN A 18 -17.74 -18.78 7.72
CA ASN A 18 -17.88 -19.55 8.96
C ASN A 18 -19.26 -19.31 9.58
N TYR A 19 -20.08 -20.35 9.67
CA TYR A 19 -21.37 -20.29 10.33
C TYR A 19 -21.21 -20.61 11.84
N THR A 20 -21.76 -19.76 12.70
CA THR A 20 -21.98 -20.14 14.11
C THR A 20 -23.34 -20.83 14.25
N GLN A 21 -23.55 -21.58 15.34
CA GLN A 21 -24.82 -22.26 15.67
C GLN A 21 -26.07 -21.35 15.75
N LYS A 22 -25.90 -20.02 15.60
CA LYS A 22 -26.99 -19.02 15.61
C LYS A 22 -27.18 -18.30 14.28
N GLY A 23 -26.58 -18.74 13.17
CA GLY A 23 -26.80 -18.16 11.84
C GLY A 23 -26.27 -16.71 11.66
N ARG A 24 -25.42 -16.21 12.54
CA ARG A 24 -24.79 -14.89 12.42
C ARG A 24 -23.45 -15.02 11.74
N PHE A 25 -23.24 -14.27 10.66
CA PHE A 25 -21.92 -14.13 10.03
C PHE A 25 -20.99 -13.36 10.97
N ILE A 26 -19.90 -13.99 11.40
CA ILE A 26 -18.85 -13.34 12.16
C ILE A 26 -17.62 -13.21 11.25
N MET A 27 -17.20 -11.99 11.00
CA MET A 27 -15.95 -11.72 10.29
C MET A 27 -14.76 -12.09 11.18
N THR A 28 -13.74 -12.72 10.60
CA THR A 28 -12.43 -12.88 11.24
C THR A 28 -11.77 -11.51 11.41
N GLU A 29 -10.75 -11.42 12.26
CA GLU A 29 -10.01 -10.15 12.45
C GLU A 29 -9.34 -9.71 11.15
N LYS A 30 -8.81 -10.64 10.35
CA LYS A 30 -8.28 -10.36 9.00
C LYS A 30 -9.36 -9.81 8.06
N GLU A 31 -10.55 -10.38 8.04
CA GLU A 31 -11.65 -9.87 7.21
C GLU A 31 -12.08 -8.47 7.64
N LYS A 32 -12.10 -8.19 8.96
CA LYS A 32 -12.38 -6.84 9.49
C LYS A 32 -11.30 -5.86 9.03
N MET A 33 -10.03 -6.20 9.20
CA MET A 33 -8.88 -5.39 8.80
C MET A 33 -8.96 -5.00 7.31
N LEU A 34 -9.13 -6.00 6.43
CA LEU A 34 -9.22 -5.78 4.99
C LEU A 34 -10.47 -5.00 4.56
N ALA A 35 -11.55 -5.07 5.36
CA ALA A 35 -12.77 -4.28 5.15
C ALA A 35 -12.70 -2.87 5.76
N GLY A 36 -11.55 -2.45 6.31
CA GLY A 36 -11.38 -1.14 6.92
C GLY A 36 -12.16 -0.94 8.23
N LYS A 37 -12.49 -2.02 8.92
CA LYS A 37 -13.18 -1.99 10.21
C LYS A 37 -12.17 -2.08 11.36
N ILE A 38 -12.60 -1.70 12.55
CA ILE A 38 -11.80 -1.93 13.77
C ILE A 38 -11.59 -3.43 13.93
N TYR A 39 -10.35 -3.81 14.10
CA TYR A 39 -9.90 -5.19 14.27
C TYR A 39 -8.91 -5.31 15.42
N ASP A 40 -8.67 -6.53 15.85
CA ASP A 40 -7.71 -6.86 16.88
C ASP A 40 -6.35 -7.16 16.25
N SER A 41 -5.40 -6.22 16.36
CA SER A 41 -4.05 -6.35 15.82
C SER A 41 -3.21 -7.47 16.47
N SER A 42 -3.64 -7.99 17.64
CA SER A 42 -3.02 -9.11 18.35
C SER A 42 -3.51 -10.49 17.89
N ASP A 43 -4.43 -10.55 16.91
CA ASP A 43 -4.90 -11.81 16.34
C ASP A 43 -3.74 -12.67 15.85
N LYS A 44 -3.82 -13.97 16.11
CA LYS A 44 -2.72 -14.90 15.83
C LYS A 44 -2.41 -15.00 14.34
N GLU A 45 -3.43 -15.08 13.46
CA GLU A 45 -3.23 -15.16 12.00
C GLU A 45 -2.54 -13.90 11.50
N LEU A 46 -2.97 -12.73 11.97
CA LEU A 46 -2.39 -11.45 11.58
C LEU A 46 -0.95 -11.30 12.09
N ALA A 47 -0.66 -11.69 13.32
CA ALA A 47 0.67 -11.66 13.90
C ALA A 47 1.65 -12.57 13.15
N GLU A 48 1.22 -13.77 12.74
CA GLU A 48 2.02 -14.72 11.96
C GLU A 48 2.32 -14.17 10.56
N LEU A 49 1.31 -13.63 9.85
CA LEU A 49 1.47 -13.00 8.53
C LEU A 49 2.44 -11.83 8.58
N ARG A 50 2.28 -10.92 9.55
CA ARG A 50 3.14 -9.76 9.73
C ARG A 50 4.58 -10.17 10.04
N THR A 51 4.78 -11.12 10.96
CA THR A 51 6.10 -11.64 11.28
C THR A 51 6.78 -12.27 10.05
N LYS A 52 6.03 -13.00 9.22
CA LYS A 52 6.53 -13.57 7.99
C LYS A 52 6.98 -12.48 7.01
N ALA A 53 6.16 -11.46 6.79
CA ALA A 53 6.49 -10.35 5.89
C ALA A 53 7.72 -9.57 6.35
N HIS A 54 7.86 -9.31 7.66
CA HIS A 54 9.04 -8.65 8.22
C HIS A 54 10.32 -9.47 7.99
N LYS A 55 10.27 -10.80 8.18
CA LYS A 55 11.41 -11.68 7.91
C LYS A 55 11.78 -11.67 6.41
N LEU A 56 10.80 -11.76 5.52
CA LEU A 56 11.03 -11.73 4.08
C LEU A 56 11.60 -10.37 3.63
N SER A 57 11.07 -9.25 4.16
CA SER A 57 11.60 -7.91 3.91
C SER A 57 13.06 -7.79 4.35
N GLN A 58 13.42 -8.31 5.53
CA GLN A 58 14.79 -8.31 6.02
C GLN A 58 15.71 -9.19 5.17
N GLN A 59 15.27 -10.40 4.79
CA GLN A 59 16.03 -11.30 3.93
C GLN A 59 16.28 -10.65 2.56
N TYR A 60 15.22 -10.11 1.92
CA TYR A 60 15.33 -9.40 0.66
C TYR A 60 16.32 -8.24 0.72
N SER A 61 16.24 -7.44 1.79
CA SER A 61 17.06 -6.25 1.99
C SER A 61 18.54 -6.56 2.29
N SER A 62 18.85 -7.79 2.68
CA SER A 62 20.24 -8.25 2.95
C SER A 62 20.99 -8.74 1.72
N LEU A 63 20.31 -8.86 0.57
CA LEU A 63 20.87 -9.39 -0.67
C LEU A 63 21.15 -8.25 -1.66
N TYR A 64 22.23 -8.39 -2.43
CA TYR A 64 22.53 -7.50 -3.55
C TYR A 64 21.57 -7.71 -4.72
N GLU A 65 21.53 -6.75 -5.66
CA GLU A 65 20.59 -6.69 -6.76
C GLU A 65 20.72 -7.87 -7.74
N ASP A 66 21.90 -8.42 -7.89
CA ASP A 66 22.23 -9.54 -8.77
C ASP A 66 22.03 -10.93 -8.13
N ASP A 67 21.58 -10.98 -6.86
CA ASP A 67 21.34 -12.26 -6.17
C ASP A 67 20.00 -12.86 -6.61
N GLU A 68 20.07 -14.02 -7.29
CA GLU A 68 18.88 -14.71 -7.83
C GLU A 68 17.86 -15.11 -6.75
N ARG A 69 18.27 -15.24 -5.48
CA ARG A 69 17.37 -15.56 -4.36
C ARG A 69 16.34 -14.46 -4.13
N ARG A 70 16.65 -13.21 -4.51
CA ARG A 70 15.72 -12.07 -4.37
C ARG A 70 14.38 -12.33 -5.06
N LYS A 71 14.38 -12.95 -6.24
CA LYS A 71 13.16 -13.24 -7.00
C LYS A 71 12.22 -14.17 -6.23
N ALA A 72 12.74 -15.22 -5.62
CA ALA A 72 11.93 -16.16 -4.84
C ALA A 72 11.35 -15.49 -3.57
N ILE A 73 12.16 -14.71 -2.86
CA ILE A 73 11.73 -13.97 -1.67
C ILE A 73 10.67 -12.93 -2.04
N LEU A 74 10.87 -12.21 -3.15
CA LEU A 74 9.94 -11.19 -3.62
C LEU A 74 8.58 -11.79 -3.98
N ASN A 75 8.56 -12.92 -4.71
CA ASN A 75 7.33 -13.64 -5.06
C ASN A 75 6.57 -14.14 -3.83
N GLU A 76 7.28 -14.47 -2.74
CA GLU A 76 6.64 -14.89 -1.49
C GLU A 76 6.11 -13.70 -0.68
N LEU A 77 6.85 -12.58 -0.67
CA LEU A 77 6.47 -11.35 0.03
C LEU A 77 5.30 -10.64 -0.67
N LEU A 78 5.35 -10.54 -1.99
CA LEU A 78 4.41 -9.83 -2.85
C LEU A 78 3.88 -10.77 -3.94
N PRO A 79 2.99 -11.70 -3.62
CA PRO A 79 2.53 -12.72 -4.58
C PRO A 79 1.67 -12.15 -5.73
N ASP A 80 1.13 -10.94 -5.59
CA ASP A 80 0.33 -10.25 -6.62
C ASP A 80 1.13 -9.11 -7.24
N HIS A 81 2.05 -9.44 -8.14
CA HIS A 81 2.79 -8.44 -8.92
C HIS A 81 2.87 -8.84 -10.40
N GLY A 82 2.97 -7.81 -11.28
CA GLY A 82 3.17 -7.98 -12.71
C GLY A 82 4.62 -8.27 -13.10
N GLU A 83 4.86 -8.42 -14.40
CA GLU A 83 6.20 -8.61 -14.96
C GLU A 83 7.02 -7.33 -14.96
N GLY A 84 8.36 -7.45 -14.95
CA GLY A 84 9.25 -6.28 -14.98
C GLY A 84 9.22 -5.41 -13.72
N PHE A 85 8.71 -5.94 -12.62
CA PHE A 85 8.67 -5.28 -11.33
C PHE A 85 10.02 -5.40 -10.63
N PHE A 86 10.54 -4.29 -10.10
CA PHE A 86 11.82 -4.26 -9.41
C PHE A 86 11.79 -3.35 -8.18
N LEU A 87 12.25 -3.87 -7.05
CA LEU A 87 12.48 -3.12 -5.81
C LEU A 87 13.97 -3.04 -5.52
N GLN A 88 14.51 -1.82 -5.36
CA GLN A 88 15.94 -1.63 -5.08
C GLN A 88 16.35 -2.21 -3.72
N GLY A 89 15.54 -2.05 -2.69
CA GLY A 89 15.85 -2.41 -1.31
C GLY A 89 16.82 -1.42 -0.61
N PRO A 90 16.82 -1.37 0.73
CA PRO A 90 15.92 -2.13 1.58
C PRO A 90 14.45 -1.77 1.42
N VAL A 91 13.54 -2.69 1.77
CA VAL A 91 12.09 -2.51 1.72
C VAL A 91 11.45 -2.98 3.02
N TYR A 92 10.30 -2.41 3.34
CA TYR A 92 9.57 -2.71 4.57
C TYR A 92 8.09 -2.87 4.27
N PHE A 93 7.53 -4.04 4.60
CA PHE A 93 6.10 -4.33 4.44
C PHE A 93 5.54 -4.88 5.75
N ASP A 94 4.34 -4.42 6.13
CA ASP A 94 3.64 -5.02 7.26
C ASP A 94 3.17 -6.44 6.92
N TYR A 95 2.53 -6.61 5.76
CA TYR A 95 2.01 -7.91 5.31
C TYR A 95 2.53 -8.30 3.93
N GLY A 96 2.72 -7.37 3.01
CA GLY A 96 3.11 -7.59 1.62
C GLY A 96 1.99 -8.25 0.78
N VAL A 97 1.40 -9.31 1.29
CA VAL A 97 0.33 -10.07 0.61
C VAL A 97 -0.96 -9.28 0.35
N PHE A 98 -1.12 -8.10 0.95
CA PHE A 98 -2.25 -7.20 0.71
C PHE A 98 -1.88 -6.02 -0.20
N THR A 99 -0.67 -6.04 -0.75
CA THR A 99 -0.19 -5.07 -1.73
C THR A 99 -0.11 -5.73 -3.10
N LYS A 100 -0.74 -5.08 -4.09
CA LYS A 100 -0.65 -5.45 -5.50
C LYS A 100 0.19 -4.44 -6.27
N PHE A 101 1.12 -4.93 -7.08
CA PHE A 101 1.86 -4.13 -8.06
C PHE A 101 1.52 -4.56 -9.48
N GLY A 102 1.32 -3.59 -10.37
CA GLY A 102 1.26 -3.81 -11.81
C GLY A 102 2.62 -4.13 -12.42
N SER A 103 2.64 -4.27 -13.75
CA SER A 103 3.85 -4.54 -14.53
C SER A 103 4.72 -3.29 -14.69
N GLY A 104 6.03 -3.47 -14.85
CA GLY A 104 6.98 -2.39 -15.12
C GLY A 104 7.19 -1.39 -13.98
N CYS A 105 6.78 -1.74 -12.76
CA CYS A 105 6.95 -0.88 -11.61
C CYS A 105 8.40 -0.91 -11.08
N TYR A 106 8.86 0.24 -10.61
CA TYR A 106 10.16 0.39 -9.95
C TYR A 106 10.03 1.12 -8.62
N ALA A 107 10.67 0.62 -7.59
CA ALA A 107 10.84 1.35 -6.35
C ALA A 107 12.30 1.45 -5.94
N ASN A 108 12.71 2.67 -5.61
CA ASN A 108 14.04 2.99 -5.10
C ASN A 108 14.16 2.60 -3.60
N PHE A 109 15.27 2.93 -2.95
CA PHE A 109 15.59 2.57 -1.58
C PHE A 109 14.52 2.99 -0.56
N ASN A 110 14.35 2.16 0.48
CA ASN A 110 13.53 2.45 1.65
C ASN A 110 12.03 2.64 1.35
N LEU A 111 11.48 1.91 0.36
CA LEU A 111 10.04 1.86 0.23
C LEU A 111 9.44 1.18 1.47
N THR A 112 8.51 1.87 2.12
CA THR A 112 7.76 1.37 3.29
C THR A 112 6.29 1.29 2.95
N VAL A 113 5.68 0.12 3.14
CA VAL A 113 4.24 -0.10 2.89
C VAL A 113 3.59 -0.74 4.11
N LEU A 114 2.72 0.01 4.76
CA LEU A 114 1.90 -0.47 5.86
C LEU A 114 0.53 -0.85 5.29
N ASP A 115 0.41 -2.10 4.85
CA ASP A 115 -0.73 -2.61 4.11
C ASP A 115 -1.74 -3.36 4.99
N THR A 116 -2.21 -2.71 6.05
CA THR A 116 -3.33 -3.23 6.88
C THR A 116 -4.66 -3.21 6.12
N CYS A 117 -4.80 -2.35 5.11
CA CYS A 117 -5.84 -2.41 4.09
C CYS A 117 -5.21 -2.59 2.71
N PRO A 118 -5.97 -3.02 1.69
CA PRO A 118 -5.44 -3.22 0.36
C PRO A 118 -4.73 -2.00 -0.21
N VAL A 119 -3.54 -2.21 -0.75
CA VAL A 119 -2.78 -1.25 -1.55
C VAL A 119 -2.76 -1.76 -2.98
N THR A 120 -3.27 -0.96 -3.92
CA THR A 120 -3.26 -1.28 -5.35
C THR A 120 -2.41 -0.28 -6.10
N ILE A 121 -1.39 -0.76 -6.79
CA ILE A 121 -0.47 0.02 -7.61
C ILE A 121 -0.60 -0.49 -9.04
N GLY A 122 -0.88 0.41 -9.98
CA GLY A 122 -1.03 0.12 -11.41
C GLY A 122 0.31 -0.16 -12.09
N ASP A 123 0.30 -0.19 -13.42
CA ASP A 123 1.48 -0.45 -14.24
C ASP A 123 2.39 0.79 -14.35
N ASN A 124 3.70 0.57 -14.54
CA ASN A 124 4.67 1.63 -14.78
C ASN A 124 4.68 2.74 -13.71
N VAL A 125 4.51 2.37 -12.45
CA VAL A 125 4.62 3.31 -11.33
C VAL A 125 6.04 3.31 -10.80
N PHE A 126 6.65 4.51 -10.72
CA PHE A 126 8.00 4.70 -10.23
C PHE A 126 8.01 5.41 -8.89
N PHE A 127 8.70 4.83 -7.91
CA PHE A 127 8.90 5.41 -6.59
C PHE A 127 10.35 5.85 -6.41
N GLY A 128 10.54 7.12 -6.03
CA GLY A 128 11.81 7.61 -5.49
C GLY A 128 12.10 7.03 -4.10
N PRO A 129 13.31 7.27 -3.57
CA PRO A 129 13.69 6.74 -2.26
C PRO A 129 12.86 7.33 -1.11
N ASN A 130 12.75 6.55 -0.02
CA ASN A 130 12.09 6.91 1.23
C ASN A 130 10.58 7.20 1.07
N CYS A 131 9.91 6.55 0.14
CA CYS A 131 8.45 6.66 0.03
C CYS A 131 7.75 5.80 1.08
N THR A 132 6.65 6.34 1.63
CA THR A 132 5.80 5.63 2.60
C THR A 132 4.36 5.59 2.12
N ILE A 133 3.78 4.40 2.08
CA ILE A 133 2.37 4.14 1.80
C ILE A 133 1.76 3.58 3.09
N ALA A 134 0.85 4.33 3.72
CA ALA A 134 0.32 3.98 5.04
C ALA A 134 -1.20 3.91 5.03
N THR A 135 -1.74 2.69 5.05
CA THR A 135 -3.18 2.47 5.12
C THR A 135 -3.77 2.52 6.53
N PRO A 136 -3.00 2.21 7.63
CA PRO A 136 -3.55 2.19 8.98
C PRO A 136 -3.95 3.57 9.47
N VAL A 137 -5.00 3.58 10.27
CA VAL A 137 -5.54 4.77 10.96
C VAL A 137 -5.89 4.38 12.38
N HIS A 138 -5.45 5.18 13.35
CA HIS A 138 -5.84 5.04 14.74
C HIS A 138 -6.94 6.05 15.12
N PRO A 139 -7.79 5.75 16.13
CA PRO A 139 -8.73 6.71 16.67
C PRO A 139 -8.04 8.02 17.09
N PHE A 140 -8.65 9.17 16.78
CA PHE A 140 -8.06 10.46 17.12
C PHE A 140 -8.12 10.73 18.63
N ARG A 141 -9.15 10.24 19.30
CA ARG A 141 -9.24 10.35 20.75
C ARG A 141 -8.29 9.36 21.41
N TRP A 142 -7.39 9.87 22.26
CA TRP A 142 -6.38 9.03 22.92
C TRP A 142 -7.00 7.96 23.82
N GLN A 143 -8.19 8.22 24.41
CA GLN A 143 -8.93 7.26 25.23
C GLN A 143 -9.35 6.00 24.43
N GLU A 144 -9.51 6.14 23.13
CA GLU A 144 -9.86 5.06 22.21
C GLU A 144 -8.62 4.41 21.61
N ARG A 145 -7.57 5.20 21.34
CA ARG A 145 -6.31 4.77 20.70
C ARG A 145 -5.36 4.02 21.65
N ASN A 146 -5.35 4.40 22.92
CA ASN A 146 -4.36 3.82 23.84
C ASN A 146 -4.55 2.32 24.00
N MET A 147 -3.41 1.65 24.29
CA MET A 147 -3.35 0.21 24.51
C MET A 147 -4.35 -0.21 25.62
N LYS A 148 -5.06 -1.28 25.33
CA LYS A 148 -6.07 -1.92 26.19
C LYS A 148 -5.60 -3.31 26.56
N LYS A 149 -6.19 -3.87 27.62
CA LYS A 149 -5.83 -5.20 28.10
C LYS A 149 -7.08 -6.08 28.16
N LYS A 150 -6.99 -7.24 27.51
CA LYS A 150 -8.03 -8.29 27.60
C LYS A 150 -8.00 -9.00 28.95
N SER A 151 -9.03 -9.79 29.23
CA SER A 151 -9.13 -10.60 30.47
C SER A 151 -8.02 -11.64 30.61
N ASP A 152 -7.47 -12.14 29.49
CA ASP A 152 -6.34 -13.07 29.43
C ASP A 152 -4.96 -12.40 29.56
N GLY A 153 -4.93 -11.06 29.67
CA GLY A 153 -3.72 -10.28 29.79
C GLY A 153 -3.15 -9.79 28.45
N THR A 154 -3.68 -10.22 27.31
CA THR A 154 -3.26 -9.78 25.98
C THR A 154 -3.48 -8.28 25.82
N VAL A 155 -2.49 -7.59 25.29
CA VAL A 155 -2.53 -6.15 25.05
C VAL A 155 -2.88 -5.91 23.57
N TYR A 156 -3.80 -5.00 23.31
CA TYR A 156 -4.26 -4.63 21.98
C TYR A 156 -4.63 -3.15 21.92
N ASP A 157 -4.80 -2.62 20.73
CA ASP A 157 -5.35 -1.28 20.47
C ASP A 157 -6.44 -1.36 19.41
N ASP A 158 -7.22 -0.29 19.29
CA ASP A 158 -8.16 -0.15 18.18
C ASP A 158 -7.44 0.47 16.99
N GLU A 159 -7.40 -0.27 15.91
CA GLU A 159 -6.87 0.14 14.64
C GLU A 159 -7.86 -0.19 13.52
N TYR A 160 -7.90 0.61 12.49
CA TYR A 160 -8.63 0.34 11.25
C TYR A 160 -7.81 0.87 10.08
N GLY A 161 -8.17 0.48 8.87
CA GLY A 161 -7.43 0.92 7.68
C GLY A 161 -8.33 1.59 6.66
N LYS A 162 -7.68 2.26 5.69
CA LYS A 162 -8.34 2.76 4.47
C LYS A 162 -7.48 2.37 3.28
N PRO A 163 -8.05 1.75 2.24
CA PRO A 163 -7.28 1.31 1.09
C PRO A 163 -6.63 2.49 0.36
N ILE A 164 -5.52 2.21 -0.33
CA ILE A 164 -4.83 3.19 -1.18
C ILE A 164 -4.78 2.64 -2.59
N THR A 165 -5.06 3.50 -3.58
CA THR A 165 -4.93 3.18 -4.99
C THR A 165 -4.03 4.19 -5.69
N ILE A 166 -3.02 3.70 -6.41
CA ILE A 166 -2.17 4.49 -7.31
C ILE A 166 -2.37 3.92 -8.70
N HIS A 167 -2.94 4.70 -9.60
CA HIS A 167 -3.16 4.26 -10.98
C HIS A 167 -1.85 4.23 -11.76
N SER A 168 -1.90 3.68 -12.99
CA SER A 168 -0.74 3.46 -13.84
C SER A 168 -0.02 4.75 -14.23
N ASN A 169 1.24 4.63 -14.65
CA ASN A 169 2.04 5.71 -15.23
C ASN A 169 2.34 6.87 -14.26
N CYS A 170 2.35 6.61 -12.95
CA CYS A 170 2.65 7.63 -11.95
C CYS A 170 4.13 7.67 -11.58
N TRP A 171 4.62 8.87 -11.32
CA TRP A 171 5.91 9.08 -10.67
C TRP A 171 5.72 9.67 -9.28
N ILE A 172 6.06 8.90 -8.27
CA ILE A 172 6.05 9.29 -6.87
C ILE A 172 7.50 9.63 -6.49
N ALA A 173 7.81 10.91 -6.36
CA ALA A 173 9.19 11.35 -6.11
C ALA A 173 9.66 11.01 -4.68
N SER A 174 10.90 11.38 -4.34
CA SER A 174 11.54 11.01 -3.08
C SER A 174 10.80 11.57 -1.84
N ASN A 175 10.82 10.82 -0.73
CA ASN A 175 10.28 11.24 0.57
C ASN A 175 8.77 11.57 0.53
N VAL A 176 8.00 10.94 -0.35
CA VAL A 176 6.55 11.11 -0.41
C VAL A 176 5.88 10.20 0.60
N VAL A 177 4.89 10.73 1.33
CA VAL A 177 4.01 9.98 2.23
C VAL A 177 2.59 9.99 1.66
N ILE A 178 1.99 8.81 1.48
CA ILE A 178 0.60 8.64 1.03
C ILE A 178 -0.20 8.04 2.18
N THR A 179 -1.25 8.75 2.62
CA THR A 179 -2.08 8.32 3.75
C THR A 179 -3.29 7.51 3.31
N GLY A 180 -3.85 6.74 4.23
CA GLY A 180 -4.98 5.85 3.97
C GLY A 180 -6.22 6.55 3.39
N GLY A 181 -6.83 5.91 2.40
CA GLY A 181 -8.04 6.36 1.70
C GLY A 181 -7.77 7.24 0.47
N VAL A 182 -6.50 7.37 0.05
CA VAL A 182 -6.13 8.20 -1.11
C VAL A 182 -6.17 7.39 -2.40
N THR A 183 -6.71 8.00 -3.45
CA THR A 183 -6.57 7.57 -4.85
C THR A 183 -5.74 8.59 -5.63
N ILE A 184 -4.64 8.13 -6.24
CA ILE A 184 -3.83 8.91 -7.17
C ILE A 184 -4.20 8.47 -8.59
N GLY A 185 -4.71 9.40 -9.39
CA GLY A 185 -5.13 9.16 -10.78
C GLY A 185 -3.96 8.82 -11.69
N GLU A 186 -4.26 8.28 -12.86
CA GLU A 186 -3.27 7.87 -13.87
C GLU A 186 -2.40 9.06 -14.32
N GLY A 187 -1.13 8.80 -14.62
CA GLY A 187 -0.22 9.77 -15.22
C GLY A 187 0.20 10.91 -14.29
N CYS A 188 0.03 10.77 -12.97
CA CYS A 188 0.38 11.81 -12.01
C CYS A 188 1.88 11.84 -11.70
N VAL A 189 2.37 13.04 -11.40
CA VAL A 189 3.67 13.28 -10.78
C VAL A 189 3.46 13.88 -9.39
N ILE A 190 3.95 13.20 -8.36
CA ILE A 190 3.92 13.68 -6.97
C ILE A 190 5.32 14.16 -6.60
N GLY A 191 5.46 15.47 -6.38
CA GLY A 191 6.73 16.14 -6.07
C GLY A 191 7.33 15.66 -4.75
N ALA A 192 8.66 15.70 -4.67
CA ALA A 192 9.41 15.22 -3.51
C ALA A 192 9.00 15.92 -2.20
N GLY A 193 9.03 15.17 -1.08
CA GLY A 193 8.67 15.66 0.25
C GLY A 193 7.18 15.91 0.46
N SER A 194 6.32 15.44 -0.45
CA SER A 194 4.87 15.64 -0.36
C SER A 194 4.20 14.71 0.65
N VAL A 195 3.14 15.21 1.29
CA VAL A 195 2.24 14.40 2.12
C VAL A 195 0.86 14.40 1.48
N VAL A 196 0.50 13.27 0.82
CA VAL A 196 -0.75 13.12 0.08
C VAL A 196 -1.84 12.65 1.02
N THR A 197 -2.79 13.53 1.30
CA THR A 197 -3.90 13.31 2.25
C THR A 197 -5.29 13.35 1.60
N ARG A 198 -5.34 13.50 0.28
CA ARG A 198 -6.57 13.57 -0.53
C ARG A 198 -6.30 13.02 -1.92
N ASP A 199 -7.35 12.64 -2.61
CA ASP A 199 -7.27 12.17 -3.98
C ASP A 199 -6.63 13.21 -4.91
N ILE A 200 -5.86 12.70 -5.87
CA ILE A 200 -5.21 13.48 -6.92
C ILE A 200 -5.84 13.06 -8.26
N PRO A 201 -6.43 13.99 -9.03
CA PRO A 201 -7.01 13.68 -10.32
C PRO A 201 -5.93 13.26 -11.34
N PRO A 202 -6.30 12.51 -12.41
CA PRO A 202 -5.35 12.07 -13.42
C PRO A 202 -4.55 13.22 -14.05
N ASN A 203 -3.38 12.91 -14.61
CA ASN A 203 -2.48 13.82 -15.32
C ASN A 203 -2.13 15.09 -14.52
N SER A 204 -1.94 14.97 -13.20
CA SER A 204 -1.67 16.09 -12.33
C SER A 204 -0.21 16.12 -11.86
N LEU A 205 0.41 17.31 -11.94
CA LEU A 205 1.56 17.65 -11.11
C LEU A 205 1.07 18.14 -9.76
N ALA A 206 1.37 17.42 -8.69
CA ALA A 206 0.98 17.75 -7.33
C ALA A 206 2.17 17.73 -6.39
N ALA A 207 2.22 18.63 -5.42
CA ALA A 207 3.31 18.68 -4.43
C ALA A 207 2.90 19.37 -3.12
N GLY A 208 3.76 19.23 -2.11
CA GLY A 208 3.69 19.95 -0.85
C GLY A 208 3.18 19.14 0.33
N ASN A 209 3.19 19.79 1.51
CA ASN A 209 2.63 19.25 2.75
C ASN A 209 1.67 20.29 3.38
N PRO A 210 0.36 20.03 3.32
CA PRO A 210 -0.33 18.94 2.62
C PRO A 210 -0.22 19.08 1.09
N CYS A 211 -0.14 17.94 0.38
CA CYS A 211 -0.03 17.90 -1.08
C CYS A 211 -1.25 18.54 -1.75
N ARG A 212 -0.99 19.33 -2.80
CA ARG A 212 -2.03 19.99 -3.62
C ARG A 212 -1.66 19.88 -5.09
N VAL A 213 -2.67 19.78 -5.94
CA VAL A 213 -2.50 19.91 -7.39
C VAL A 213 -1.98 21.30 -7.70
N ILE A 214 -0.87 21.36 -8.43
CA ILE A 214 -0.23 22.59 -8.90
C ILE A 214 -0.80 22.94 -10.28
N ARG A 215 -0.83 21.95 -11.18
CA ARG A 215 -1.33 22.09 -12.55
C ARG A 215 -1.57 20.72 -13.21
N GLU A 216 -2.21 20.73 -14.34
CA GLU A 216 -2.26 19.58 -15.25
C GLU A 216 -0.92 19.37 -15.96
N ILE A 217 -0.59 18.11 -16.26
CA ILE A 217 0.53 17.70 -17.11
C ILE A 217 0.01 17.61 -18.55
N THR A 218 0.64 18.33 -19.47
CA THR A 218 0.21 18.43 -20.86
C THR A 218 1.32 18.05 -21.84
N GLU A 219 1.04 18.09 -23.14
CA GLU A 219 2.05 17.87 -24.18
C GLU A 219 3.22 18.87 -24.11
N GLU A 220 3.02 20.04 -23.53
CA GLU A 220 4.08 21.05 -23.33
C GLU A 220 5.17 20.58 -22.35
N ASP A 221 4.89 19.57 -21.53
CA ASP A 221 5.86 18.94 -20.63
C ASP A 221 6.79 17.95 -21.34
N SER A 222 6.57 17.69 -22.63
CA SER A 222 7.39 16.76 -23.41
C SER A 222 8.86 17.17 -23.46
N ILE A 223 9.76 16.21 -23.18
CA ILE A 223 11.21 16.41 -23.24
C ILE A 223 11.68 16.85 -24.65
N LYS A 224 10.90 16.56 -25.72
CA LYS A 224 11.22 17.01 -27.08
C LYS A 224 11.37 18.53 -27.21
N TYR A 225 10.77 19.28 -26.29
CA TYR A 225 10.88 20.75 -26.26
C TYR A 225 12.03 21.26 -25.38
N LYS A 226 12.83 20.37 -24.79
CA LYS A 226 13.94 20.67 -23.87
C LYS A 226 15.27 20.36 -24.58
N ALA A 227 15.62 21.19 -25.55
CA ALA A 227 16.83 20.97 -26.37
C ALA A 227 18.12 20.89 -25.53
N GLU A 228 18.14 21.54 -24.36
CA GLU A 228 19.27 21.51 -23.42
C GLU A 228 19.53 20.14 -22.79
N LEU A 229 18.58 19.17 -22.93
CA LEU A 229 18.75 17.81 -22.42
C LEU A 229 19.44 16.86 -23.41
N PHE A 230 19.68 17.30 -24.66
CA PHE A 230 20.27 16.53 -25.74
C PHE A 230 21.48 17.30 -26.30
#